data_11efee6ea68ac2b04a07adf63beab2fc
#
_entry.id   11efee6ea68ac2b04a07adf63beab2fc
#
_cell.length_a   1.000
_cell.length_b   1.000
_cell.length_c   1.000
_cell.angle_alpha   90.00
_cell.angle_beta   90.00
_cell.angle_gamma   90.00
#
_symmetry.space_group_name_H-M   'P 1'
#
loop_
_entity.id
_entity.type
_entity.pdbx_description
1 polymer ?
#
loop_
_entity_poly.entity_id
_entity_poly.type
_entity_poly.pdbx_seq_one_letter_code
_entity_poly.pdbx_strand_id
1 'polypeptide(L)'
;MGLAAPASAQTHSSNLTGTVSALAGGPCGSSYTLVTHYPETSQATGEVNMYLDVYYSSTAKRNCLVANHSGSAYGASLYSLAQIRPSGSSWPRCPSVGCDEGYYKYYAGPVYTPAGVDMSHRCVDVGGMAGIQTDRILYGINCG
;
A
#
# COMPACT_ATOMS: atom_id res chain seq x y z
N MET A 1 14.84 3.39 -9.33
CA MET A 1 14.69 3.63 -8.96
C MET A 1 14.17 3.92 -8.02
N GLY A 2 14.05 4.09 -7.71
CA GLY A 2 13.80 4.15 -7.04
C GLY A 2 13.29 4.60 -6.23
N LEU A 3 13.13 4.86 -5.89
CA LEU A 3 12.92 5.25 -5.21
C LEU A 3 12.52 5.33 -4.25
N ALA A 4 12.43 5.26 -3.99
CA ALA A 4 12.21 5.13 -3.28
C ALA A 4 12.19 5.64 -2.14
N ALA A 5 12.37 5.78 -1.72
CA ALA A 5 12.70 6.13 -0.69
C ALA A 5 11.88 6.97 -0.06
N PRO A 6 12.07 7.53 0.40
CA PRO A 6 11.47 8.33 1.16
C PRO A 6 10.33 8.75 0.66
N ALA A 7 10.30 8.51 0.07
CA ALA A 7 9.38 8.71 -0.54
C ALA A 7 8.24 9.07 -0.01
N SER A 8 7.99 8.57 0.69
CA SER A 8 6.84 8.71 1.27
C SER A 8 6.23 10.00 1.06
N ALA A 9 6.39 10.76 1.81
CA ALA A 9 5.66 11.89 1.86
C ALA A 9 5.61 12.70 0.65
N GLN A 10 6.64 13.04 0.16
CA GLN A 10 6.59 13.96 -0.88
C GLN A 10 5.99 13.43 -2.09
N THR A 11 6.10 12.22 -2.30
CA THR A 11 5.55 11.73 -3.52
C THR A 11 4.07 11.71 -3.52
N HIS A 12 3.46 11.69 -2.37
CA HIS A 12 2.03 11.56 -2.35
C HIS A 12 1.32 12.72 -3.01
N SER A 13 1.76 13.89 -2.75
CA SER A 13 1.04 14.99 -3.32
C SER A 13 1.38 15.19 -4.77
N SER A 14 2.53 14.75 -5.17
CA SER A 14 2.87 14.98 -6.54
C SER A 14 2.50 13.81 -7.40
N ASN A 15 1.90 12.85 -6.82
CA ASN A 15 1.55 11.73 -7.57
C ASN A 15 0.70 12.18 -8.63
N LEU A 16 1.11 12.10 -9.64
CA LEU A 16 0.62 12.58 -10.64
C LEU A 16 -0.52 12.13 -11.14
N THR A 17 -0.71 11.43 -11.67
CA THR A 17 -1.80 11.10 -12.45
C THR A 17 -2.55 9.95 -12.04
N GLY A 18 -2.32 9.39 -11.00
CA GLY A 18 -3.10 8.22 -10.64
C GLY A 18 -2.76 7.02 -11.46
N THR A 19 -1.71 7.10 -12.19
CA THR A 19 -1.34 5.94 -12.98
C THR A 19 -0.26 5.15 -12.27
N VAL A 20 -0.11 5.38 -10.99
CA VAL A 20 0.90 4.71 -10.23
C VAL A 20 0.83 3.22 -10.40
N SER A 21 -0.32 2.64 -10.28
CA SER A 21 -0.41 1.20 -10.37
C SER A 21 -0.28 0.69 -11.79
N ALA A 22 -0.29 1.56 -12.76
CA ALA A 22 -0.10 1.12 -14.13
C ALA A 22 1.36 0.99 -14.49
N LEU A 23 2.26 1.50 -13.67
CA LEU A 23 3.68 1.41 -13.94
C LEU A 23 4.22 0.08 -13.44
N ALA A 24 5.24 -0.42 -14.08
CA ALA A 24 5.89 -1.64 -13.64
C ALA A 24 6.34 -1.46 -12.21
N GLY A 25 5.85 -2.24 -11.30
CA GLY A 25 6.18 -2.14 -9.90
C GLY A 25 5.59 -0.93 -9.21
N GLY A 26 4.97 -0.02 -9.96
CA GLY A 26 4.42 1.20 -9.41
C GLY A 26 5.43 1.91 -8.55
N PRO A 27 5.01 2.49 -7.43
CA PRO A 27 5.94 3.17 -6.53
C PRO A 27 6.79 2.23 -5.71
N CYS A 28 6.56 0.93 -5.81
CA CYS A 28 7.33 -0.04 -5.04
C CYS A 28 8.71 -0.28 -5.61
N GLY A 29 8.88 -0.10 -6.92
CA GLY A 29 10.16 -0.30 -7.58
C GLY A 29 10.06 -1.31 -8.72
N SER A 30 11.04 -1.30 -9.61
CA SER A 30 10.95 -2.06 -10.86
C SER A 30 10.98 -3.56 -10.67
N SER A 31 11.52 -4.06 -9.57
CA SER A 31 11.55 -5.50 -9.34
C SER A 31 10.26 -6.04 -8.74
N TYR A 32 9.30 -5.18 -8.45
CA TYR A 32 8.06 -5.58 -7.81
C TYR A 32 6.96 -5.79 -8.84
N THR A 33 6.16 -6.83 -8.65
CA THR A 33 5.05 -7.17 -9.53
C THR A 33 3.77 -7.17 -8.74
N LEU A 34 2.71 -6.63 -9.30
CA LEU A 34 1.40 -6.58 -8.63
C LEU A 34 0.86 -7.98 -8.47
N VAL A 35 0.48 -8.36 -7.27
CA VAL A 35 -0.08 -9.68 -6.98
C VAL A 35 -1.48 -9.62 -6.39
N THR A 36 -1.93 -8.47 -5.90
CA THR A 36 -3.28 -8.30 -5.38
C THR A 36 -3.72 -6.87 -5.66
N HIS A 37 -4.93 -6.72 -6.17
CA HIS A 37 -5.54 -5.42 -6.44
C HIS A 37 -6.95 -5.48 -5.85
N TYR A 38 -7.07 -5.13 -4.57
CA TYR A 38 -8.30 -5.35 -3.82
C TYR A 38 -9.11 -4.07 -3.65
N PRO A 39 -10.34 -4.03 -4.15
CA PRO A 39 -11.17 -2.83 -4.01
C PRO A 39 -11.85 -2.80 -2.65
N GLU A 40 -11.87 -1.63 -2.05
CA GLU A 40 -12.58 -1.41 -0.80
C GLU A 40 -13.57 -0.27 -0.97
N THR A 41 -14.78 -0.49 -0.51
CA THR A 41 -15.86 0.49 -0.68
C THR A 41 -16.00 1.34 0.56
N SER A 42 -16.49 2.55 0.36
CA SER A 42 -16.85 3.44 1.44
C SER A 42 -18.06 2.88 2.18
N GLN A 43 -18.00 2.85 3.49
CA GLN A 43 -19.14 2.43 4.29
C GLN A 43 -20.28 3.42 4.19
N ALA A 44 -19.99 4.66 3.82
CA ALA A 44 -21.01 5.68 3.72
C ALA A 44 -21.74 5.64 2.39
N THR A 45 -21.07 5.32 1.29
CA THR A 45 -21.65 5.44 -0.04
C THR A 45 -21.68 4.17 -0.85
N GLY A 46 -20.86 3.20 -0.50
CA GLY A 46 -20.72 1.98 -1.31
C GLY A 46 -19.84 2.15 -2.52
N GLU A 47 -19.30 3.34 -2.74
CA GLU A 47 -18.38 3.57 -3.85
C GLU A 47 -17.01 2.99 -3.55
N VAL A 48 -16.32 2.47 -4.54
CA VAL A 48 -14.94 2.01 -4.34
C VAL A 48 -14.05 3.24 -4.19
N ASN A 49 -13.52 3.43 -3.00
CA ASN A 49 -12.69 4.59 -2.70
C ASN A 49 -11.24 4.23 -2.43
N MET A 50 -10.90 2.96 -2.41
CA MET A 50 -9.51 2.56 -2.18
C MET A 50 -9.24 1.21 -2.85
N TYR A 51 -8.02 1.06 -3.34
CA TYR A 51 -7.51 -0.25 -3.72
C TYR A 51 -6.29 -0.54 -2.86
N LEU A 52 -6.27 -1.75 -2.30
CA LEU A 52 -5.06 -2.24 -1.64
C LEU A 52 -4.27 -2.98 -2.71
N ASP A 53 -3.20 -2.36 -3.17
CA ASP A 53 -2.36 -2.92 -4.22
C ASP A 53 -1.12 -3.52 -3.60
N VAL A 54 -1.05 -4.84 -3.62
CA VAL A 54 0.06 -5.58 -3.02
C VAL A 54 0.97 -6.09 -4.13
N TYR A 55 2.26 -5.86 -3.93
CA TYR A 55 3.28 -6.25 -4.87
C TYR A 55 4.25 -7.23 -4.22
N TYR A 56 4.93 -8.01 -5.02
CA TYR A 56 5.97 -8.91 -4.53
C TYR A 56 7.20 -8.80 -5.43
N SER A 57 8.38 -8.83 -4.82
CA SER A 57 9.64 -8.88 -5.54
C SER A 57 10.33 -10.20 -5.25
N SER A 58 10.52 -11.02 -6.27
CA SER A 58 11.23 -12.29 -6.08
C SER A 58 12.72 -12.05 -5.84
N THR A 59 13.24 -10.92 -6.31
CA THR A 59 14.64 -10.57 -6.08
C THR A 59 14.85 -10.15 -4.64
N ALA A 60 13.99 -9.28 -4.13
CA ALA A 60 14.12 -8.79 -2.75
C ALA A 60 13.47 -9.73 -1.75
N LYS A 61 12.61 -10.64 -2.19
CA LYS A 61 11.83 -11.55 -1.36
C LYS A 61 11.01 -10.76 -0.34
N ARG A 62 10.41 -9.68 -0.81
CA ARG A 62 9.63 -8.77 0.04
C ARG A 62 8.30 -8.46 -0.63
N ASN A 63 7.30 -8.16 0.21
CA ASN A 63 6.05 -7.59 -0.27
C ASN A 63 6.04 -6.09 -0.04
N CYS A 64 5.26 -5.41 -0.86
CA CYS A 64 5.07 -3.97 -0.78
C CYS A 64 3.59 -3.68 -0.93
N LEU A 65 3.10 -2.67 -0.23
CA LEU A 65 1.70 -2.25 -0.31
C LEU A 65 1.62 -0.78 -0.65
N VAL A 66 0.68 -0.46 -1.54
CA VAL A 66 0.25 0.91 -1.78
C VAL A 66 -1.27 0.93 -1.58
N ALA A 67 -1.76 1.83 -0.73
CA ALA A 67 -3.19 2.02 -0.55
C ALA A 67 -3.60 3.20 -1.43
N ASN A 68 -4.15 2.89 -2.58
CA ASN A 68 -4.48 3.89 -3.59
C ASN A 68 -5.89 4.43 -3.42
N HIS A 69 -6.05 5.75 -3.44
CA HIS A 69 -7.37 6.36 -3.46
C HIS A 69 -8.03 6.14 -4.81
N SER A 70 -9.35 6.05 -4.82
CA SER A 70 -10.10 5.90 -6.06
C SER A 70 -11.48 6.56 -5.89
N GLY A 71 -12.19 6.70 -6.99
CA GLY A 71 -13.49 7.33 -6.96
C GLY A 71 -13.41 8.74 -6.40
N SER A 72 -14.36 9.11 -5.58
CA SER A 72 -14.39 10.46 -5.00
C SER A 72 -13.26 10.71 -4.00
N ALA A 73 -12.58 9.66 -3.55
CA ALA A 73 -11.42 9.84 -2.67
C ALA A 73 -10.18 10.27 -3.45
N TYR A 74 -10.14 10.01 -4.74
CA TYR A 74 -8.98 10.38 -5.55
C TYR A 74 -8.91 11.89 -5.69
N GLY A 75 -7.82 12.47 -5.25
CA GLY A 75 -7.62 13.91 -5.27
C GLY A 75 -8.11 14.61 -4.00
N ALA A 76 -8.77 13.90 -3.10
CA ALA A 76 -9.25 14.49 -1.85
C ALA A 76 -8.22 14.28 -0.74
N SER A 77 -7.94 15.32 0.02
CA SER A 77 -7.00 15.21 1.12
C SER A 77 -7.68 14.51 2.28
N LEU A 78 -7.36 13.23 2.48
CA LEU A 78 -7.99 12.40 3.48
C LEU A 78 -6.93 11.77 4.36
N TYR A 79 -7.29 11.49 5.62
CA TYR A 79 -6.39 10.72 6.45
C TYR A 79 -6.24 9.35 5.82
N SER A 80 -5.02 8.97 5.53
CA SER A 80 -4.72 7.77 4.77
C SER A 80 -3.68 6.93 5.50
N LEU A 81 -3.76 5.63 5.33
CA LEU A 81 -2.88 4.70 6.01
C LEU A 81 -2.52 3.57 5.08
N ALA A 82 -1.29 3.14 5.13
CA ALA A 82 -0.85 1.87 4.55
C ALA A 82 0.04 1.18 5.57
N GLN A 83 -0.25 -0.08 5.86
CA GLN A 83 0.56 -0.85 6.79
C GLN A 83 0.65 -2.29 6.30
N ILE A 84 1.79 -2.93 6.56
CA ILE A 84 2.05 -4.26 6.07
C ILE A 84 2.93 -5.01 7.06
N ARG A 85 2.67 -6.31 7.21
CA ARG A 85 3.48 -7.16 8.09
C ARG A 85 3.48 -8.60 7.58
N PRO A 86 4.52 -9.37 7.90
CA PRO A 86 4.41 -10.82 7.76
C PRO A 86 3.29 -11.29 8.68
N SER A 87 2.44 -12.20 8.21
CA SER A 87 1.34 -12.69 9.03
C SER A 87 1.86 -13.27 10.34
N GLY A 88 1.19 -12.93 11.42
CA GLY A 88 1.58 -13.43 12.74
C GLY A 88 2.57 -12.55 13.48
N SER A 89 3.15 -11.55 12.83
CA SER A 89 4.03 -10.62 13.52
C SER A 89 3.22 -9.42 14.01
N SER A 90 3.85 -8.54 14.78
CA SER A 90 3.18 -7.32 15.24
C SER A 90 3.04 -6.32 14.11
N TRP A 91 2.01 -5.49 14.20
CA TRP A 91 1.89 -4.37 13.27
C TRP A 91 3.01 -3.38 13.52
N PRO A 92 3.63 -2.87 12.47
CA PRO A 92 4.72 -1.90 12.65
C PRO A 92 4.19 -0.56 13.15
N ARG A 93 5.07 0.19 13.79
CA ARG A 93 4.72 1.54 14.21
C ARG A 93 4.79 2.48 13.02
N CYS A 94 4.05 3.55 13.08
CA CYS A 94 4.08 4.60 12.05
C CYS A 94 4.82 5.81 12.60
N PRO A 95 5.69 6.41 11.83
CA PRO A 95 6.12 6.00 10.50
C PRO A 95 7.24 4.98 10.58
N SER A 96 7.27 4.08 9.63
CA SER A 96 8.35 3.10 9.52
C SER A 96 8.33 2.53 8.11
N VAL A 97 9.23 1.59 7.84
CA VAL A 97 9.25 0.98 6.52
C VAL A 97 7.94 0.24 6.25
N GLY A 98 7.27 -0.21 7.29
CA GLY A 98 6.01 -0.97 7.16
C GLY A 98 4.76 -0.17 7.43
N CYS A 99 4.85 1.10 7.75
CA CYS A 99 3.66 1.90 8.05
C CYS A 99 3.83 3.35 7.65
N ASP A 100 2.86 3.84 6.86
CA ASP A 100 2.82 5.23 6.41
C ASP A 100 1.42 5.77 6.65
N GLU A 101 1.30 6.90 7.35
CA GLU A 101 0.01 7.53 7.58
C GLU A 101 0.13 9.04 7.46
N GLY A 102 -0.93 9.67 7.03
CA GLY A 102 -0.95 11.11 6.88
C GLY A 102 -2.15 11.55 6.07
N TYR A 103 -2.22 12.84 5.79
CA TYR A 103 -3.27 13.37 4.94
C TYR A 103 -2.74 13.44 3.51
N TYR A 104 -3.20 12.52 2.68
CA TYR A 104 -2.72 12.37 1.31
C TYR A 104 -3.90 12.47 0.36
N LYS A 105 -3.61 12.82 -0.88
CA LYS A 105 -4.65 12.97 -1.90
C LYS A 105 -4.79 11.76 -2.79
N TYR A 106 -3.73 11.01 -3.00
CA TYR A 106 -3.76 9.97 -4.02
C TYR A 106 -3.44 8.59 -3.50
N TYR A 107 -2.52 8.46 -2.54
CA TYR A 107 -2.22 7.16 -1.97
C TYR A 107 -1.37 7.29 -0.71
N ALA A 108 -1.37 6.23 0.09
CA ALA A 108 -0.44 6.04 1.19
C ALA A 108 0.52 4.91 0.84
N GLY A 109 1.73 4.97 1.34
CA GLY A 109 2.77 4.02 1.00
C GLY A 109 3.71 4.61 -0.03
N PRO A 110 4.61 3.81 -0.62
CA PRO A 110 4.71 2.36 -0.44
C PRO A 110 5.27 1.97 0.92
N VAL A 111 4.80 0.87 1.42
CA VAL A 111 5.35 0.28 2.65
C VAL A 111 5.75 -1.15 2.35
N TYR A 112 6.71 -1.67 3.13
CA TYR A 112 7.36 -2.94 2.81
C TYR A 112 7.44 -3.84 4.03
N THR A 113 7.41 -5.16 3.78
CA THR A 113 7.76 -6.11 4.82
C THR A 113 9.24 -5.93 5.18
N PRO A 114 9.65 -6.38 6.37
CA PRO A 114 11.03 -6.15 6.82
C PRO A 114 12.07 -6.75 5.88
N ALA A 115 13.17 -6.04 5.69
CA ALA A 115 14.19 -6.44 4.75
C ALA A 115 14.82 -7.80 5.06
N GLY A 116 14.92 -8.21 6.27
CA GLY A 116 15.58 -9.48 6.59
C GLY A 116 14.66 -10.67 6.60
N VAL A 117 13.39 -10.50 6.24
CA VAL A 117 12.42 -11.58 6.29
C VAL A 117 12.10 -12.03 4.88
N ASP A 118 12.35 -13.32 4.61
CA ASP A 118 12.06 -13.90 3.29
C ASP A 118 10.59 -14.21 3.21
N MET A 119 9.87 -13.48 2.34
CA MET A 119 8.44 -13.64 2.18
C MET A 119 8.04 -14.64 1.09
N SER A 120 9.00 -15.35 0.50
CA SER A 120 8.69 -16.24 -0.63
C SER A 120 7.71 -17.35 -0.27
N HIS A 121 7.67 -17.76 1.00
CA HIS A 121 6.76 -18.81 1.44
C HIS A 121 5.99 -18.39 2.70
N ARG A 122 5.70 -17.13 2.82
CA ARG A 122 4.99 -16.62 3.98
C ARG A 122 3.82 -15.77 3.53
N CYS A 123 2.76 -15.79 4.31
CA CYS A 123 1.59 -14.94 4.07
C CYS A 123 1.86 -13.54 4.60
N VAL A 124 1.16 -12.57 4.07
CA VAL A 124 1.29 -11.18 4.47
C VAL A 124 -0.08 -10.66 4.92
N ASP A 125 -0.07 -9.76 5.89
CA ASP A 125 -1.27 -9.02 6.28
C ASP A 125 -1.05 -7.57 5.85
N VAL A 126 -2.08 -6.96 5.28
CA VAL A 126 -2.02 -5.58 4.83
C VAL A 126 -3.24 -4.82 5.31
N GLY A 127 -3.07 -3.54 5.58
CA GLY A 127 -4.18 -2.69 5.99
C GLY A 127 -4.06 -1.33 5.36
N GLY A 128 -5.20 -0.69 5.11
CA GLY A 128 -5.21 0.65 4.55
C GLY A 128 -6.45 1.43 4.91
N MET A 129 -6.34 2.74 4.75
CA MET A 129 -7.45 3.67 4.93
C MET A 129 -7.38 4.75 3.88
N ALA A 130 -8.53 5.15 3.39
CA ALA A 130 -8.70 6.34 2.56
C ALA A 130 -9.88 7.10 3.16
N GLY A 131 -9.63 7.81 4.25
CA GLY A 131 -10.65 8.42 5.07
C GLY A 131 -11.26 7.41 6.03
N ILE A 132 -12.00 7.89 7.02
CA ILE A 132 -12.49 7.01 8.09
C ILE A 132 -13.64 6.10 7.64
N GLN A 133 -14.21 6.34 6.47
CA GLN A 133 -15.30 5.49 5.97
C GLN A 133 -14.81 4.38 5.05
N THR A 134 -13.54 4.34 4.74
CA THR A 134 -13.00 3.36 3.80
C THR A 134 -11.71 2.78 4.40
N ASP A 135 -11.84 1.63 5.03
CA ASP A 135 -10.69 0.97 5.65
C ASP A 135 -10.85 -0.54 5.52
N ARG A 136 -9.73 -1.23 5.50
CA ARG A 136 -9.73 -2.68 5.35
C ARG A 136 -8.42 -3.26 5.81
N ILE A 137 -8.50 -4.42 6.46
CA ILE A 137 -7.32 -5.25 6.72
C ILE A 137 -7.57 -6.58 6.03
N LEU A 138 -6.60 -7.02 5.24
CA LEU A 138 -6.61 -8.35 4.64
C LEU A 138 -5.59 -9.20 5.37
N TYR A 139 -6.00 -10.35 5.86
CA TYR A 139 -5.14 -11.23 6.62
C TYR A 139 -4.75 -12.45 5.79
N GLY A 140 -3.49 -12.86 5.91
CA GLY A 140 -3.06 -14.14 5.36
C GLY A 140 -3.16 -14.27 3.85
N ILE A 141 -2.73 -13.27 3.12
CA ILE A 141 -2.78 -13.30 1.66
C ILE A 141 -1.40 -13.47 1.08
N ASN A 142 -1.36 -13.82 -0.20
CA ASN A 142 -0.12 -13.97 -0.97
C ASN A 142 0.91 -14.82 -0.23
N CYS A 143 0.52 -16.04 0.05
CA CYS A 143 1.33 -16.93 0.89
C CYS A 143 2.47 -17.64 0.15
N GLY A 144 2.70 -17.31 -1.08
CA GLY A 144 3.78 -17.93 -1.84
C GLY A 144 3.32 -19.03 -2.77
#